data_a2e43446458c0bfeadce8ba74584c3e5
#
_entry.id   a2e43446458c0bfeadce8ba74584c3e5
#
_cell.length_a   1.000
_cell.length_b   1.000
_cell.length_c   1.000
_cell.angle_alpha   90.00
_cell.angle_beta   90.00
_cell.angle_gamma   90.00
#
_symmetry.space_group_name_H-M   'P 1'
#
loop_
_entity.id
_entity.type
_entity.pdbx_description
1 polymer ?
#
loop_
_entity_poly.entity_id
_entity_poly.type
_entity_poly.pdbx_seq_one_letter_code
_entity_poly.pdbx_strand_id
1 'polypeptide(L)'
;SGGKRNRNNPDAREGLEEVRKLLREERIPEAEKIAFEKLQGVTPNSRHYMPLGDLNLHMDFTGKAKQYQRSLDLEHALATVRFTANDITYVREAFVSEPDRVLVLHIAASEPGLVNLRATLDGRDDYYDDCRPCTDYPNMLVYDGGTGSRNGIFFAAALTGFSEGGTIRTVGLSLIHISEPTRPI
;
A
#
# COMPACT_ATOMS: atom_id res chain seq x y z
N SER A 1 -9.32 3.24 8.32
CA SER A 1 -10.28 3.07 9.42
C SER A 1 -11.59 3.76 9.06
N GLY A 2 -12.73 3.09 9.26
CA GLY A 2 -14.05 3.58 8.88
C GLY A 2 -14.43 4.91 9.54
N GLY A 3 -15.41 5.62 8.93
CA GLY A 3 -15.88 6.93 9.37
C GLY A 3 -16.32 6.99 10.84
N LYS A 4 -16.47 8.20 11.34
CA LYS A 4 -16.91 8.47 12.71
C LYS A 4 -18.22 7.72 13.00
N ARG A 5 -18.21 6.92 14.05
CA ARG A 5 -19.39 6.23 14.58
C ARG A 5 -19.53 6.55 16.06
N ASN A 6 -20.75 6.81 16.49
CA ASN A 6 -21.05 6.80 17.91
C ASN A 6 -21.04 5.34 18.38
N ARG A 7 -20.09 4.98 19.21
CA ARG A 7 -19.96 3.63 19.81
C ARG A 7 -20.37 3.62 21.27
N ASN A 8 -20.89 4.70 21.76
CA ASN A 8 -21.31 4.76 23.15
C ASN A 8 -22.43 3.75 23.40
N ASN A 9 -22.22 2.92 24.39
CA ASN A 9 -23.27 2.06 24.90
C ASN A 9 -24.13 2.87 25.87
N PRO A 10 -25.42 3.06 25.61
CA PRO A 10 -26.31 3.84 26.49
C PRO A 10 -26.39 3.25 27.90
N ASP A 11 -26.25 1.93 28.01
CA ASP A 11 -26.38 1.19 29.28
C ASP A 11 -25.08 1.15 30.08
N ALA A 12 -24.00 1.73 29.57
CA ALA A 12 -22.66 1.61 30.18
C ALA A 12 -22.60 2.22 31.59
N ARG A 13 -23.34 3.30 31.83
CA ARG A 13 -23.36 3.95 33.16
C ARG A 13 -24.01 3.05 34.21
N GLU A 14 -25.13 2.45 33.88
CA GLU A 14 -25.82 1.51 34.77
C GLU A 14 -25.03 0.23 34.96
N GLY A 15 -24.50 -0.33 33.84
CA GLY A 15 -23.59 -1.48 33.87
C GLY A 15 -22.38 -1.29 34.72
N LEU A 16 -21.77 -0.10 34.76
CA LEU A 16 -20.62 0.20 35.58
C LEU A 16 -20.95 0.09 37.10
N GLU A 17 -22.09 0.59 37.52
CA GLU A 17 -22.50 0.47 38.93
C GLU A 17 -22.78 -0.99 39.32
N GLU A 18 -23.39 -1.75 38.45
CA GLU A 18 -23.65 -3.18 38.65
C GLU A 18 -22.34 -3.97 38.74
N VAL A 19 -21.40 -3.75 37.84
CA VAL A 19 -20.06 -4.36 37.86
C VAL A 19 -19.33 -4.04 39.17
N ARG A 20 -19.33 -2.76 39.60
CA ARG A 20 -18.69 -2.34 40.86
C ARG A 20 -19.32 -3.03 42.10
N LYS A 21 -20.64 -3.27 42.07
CA LYS A 21 -21.31 -3.98 43.14
C LYS A 21 -20.88 -5.45 43.18
N LEU A 22 -20.89 -6.14 42.04
CA LEU A 22 -20.48 -7.51 41.92
C LEU A 22 -19.03 -7.73 42.32
N LEU A 23 -18.13 -6.83 41.98
CA LEU A 23 -16.73 -6.86 42.39
C LEU A 23 -16.56 -6.75 43.91
N ARG A 24 -17.36 -5.89 44.58
CA ARG A 24 -17.33 -5.79 46.05
C ARG A 24 -17.90 -7.04 46.72
N GLU A 25 -18.76 -7.77 46.04
CA GLU A 25 -19.32 -9.04 46.48
C GLU A 25 -18.44 -10.24 46.10
N GLU A 26 -17.25 -10.01 45.54
CA GLU A 26 -16.28 -11.02 45.03
C GLU A 26 -16.88 -11.97 43.97
N ARG A 27 -17.94 -11.55 43.30
CA ARG A 27 -18.62 -12.29 42.23
C ARG A 27 -17.99 -11.95 40.86
N ILE A 28 -16.71 -12.33 40.71
CA ILE A 28 -15.89 -11.93 39.55
C ILE A 28 -16.45 -12.40 38.21
N PRO A 29 -16.87 -13.69 38.01
CA PRO A 29 -17.37 -14.16 36.72
C PRO A 29 -18.62 -13.41 36.26
N GLU A 30 -19.48 -13.03 37.20
CA GLU A 30 -20.70 -12.29 36.89
C GLU A 30 -20.37 -10.83 36.55
N ALA A 31 -19.43 -10.23 37.26
CA ALA A 31 -18.92 -8.89 36.94
C ALA A 31 -18.35 -8.82 35.52
N GLU A 32 -17.54 -9.82 35.13
CA GLU A 32 -16.97 -9.91 33.78
C GLU A 32 -18.05 -10.03 32.70
N LYS A 33 -19.07 -10.84 32.94
CA LYS A 33 -20.19 -10.99 32.01
C LYS A 33 -20.92 -9.66 31.79
N ILE A 34 -21.28 -8.96 32.86
CA ILE A 34 -21.97 -7.66 32.77
C ILE A 34 -21.05 -6.61 32.13
N ALA A 35 -19.77 -6.62 32.45
CA ALA A 35 -18.80 -5.73 31.83
C ALA A 35 -18.73 -5.96 30.30
N PHE A 36 -18.70 -7.21 29.87
CA PHE A 36 -18.69 -7.55 28.44
C PHE A 36 -19.98 -7.10 27.74
N GLU A 37 -21.13 -7.32 28.35
CA GLU A 37 -22.44 -6.98 27.76
C GLU A 37 -22.73 -5.47 27.73
N LYS A 38 -22.41 -4.76 28.81
CA LYS A 38 -22.84 -3.37 29.01
C LYS A 38 -21.72 -2.33 28.89
N LEU A 39 -20.46 -2.66 29.16
CA LEU A 39 -19.38 -1.66 29.14
C LEU A 39 -18.64 -1.59 27.80
N GLN A 40 -18.87 -2.54 26.92
CA GLN A 40 -18.32 -2.47 25.57
C GLN A 40 -19.15 -1.59 24.64
N GLY A 41 -18.51 -1.03 23.63
CA GLY A 41 -19.21 -0.26 22.61
C GLY A 41 -20.23 -1.08 21.83
N VAL A 42 -21.33 -0.47 21.42
CA VAL A 42 -22.49 -1.11 20.75
C VAL A 42 -22.12 -1.83 19.45
N THR A 43 -21.00 -1.49 18.84
CA THR A 43 -20.43 -2.20 17.70
C THR A 43 -19.07 -2.77 18.07
N PRO A 44 -18.95 -4.05 18.48
CA PRO A 44 -17.71 -4.64 18.95
C PRO A 44 -16.62 -4.70 17.88
N ASN A 45 -16.98 -4.68 16.59
CA ASN A 45 -16.02 -4.75 15.52
C ASN A 45 -15.66 -3.36 14.98
N SER A 46 -14.39 -2.97 15.16
CA SER A 46 -13.81 -1.93 14.34
C SER A 46 -13.74 -2.45 12.90
N ARG A 47 -14.03 -1.59 11.92
CA ARG A 47 -13.79 -1.96 10.51
C ARG A 47 -12.34 -2.32 10.31
N HIS A 48 -12.10 -3.21 9.36
CA HIS A 48 -10.75 -3.62 9.01
C HIS A 48 -9.88 -2.41 8.64
N TYR A 49 -8.66 -2.41 9.15
CA TYR A 49 -7.62 -1.54 8.64
C TYR A 49 -7.11 -2.18 7.36
N MET A 50 -7.23 -1.44 6.26
CA MET A 50 -6.82 -1.90 4.94
C MET A 50 -5.56 -1.14 4.52
N PRO A 51 -4.52 -1.82 4.02
CA PRO A 51 -3.48 -1.15 3.26
C PRO A 51 -4.07 -0.55 1.98
N LEU A 52 -3.44 0.50 1.45
CA LEU A 52 -3.84 1.07 0.16
C LEU A 52 -3.64 0.03 -0.95
N GLY A 53 -2.53 -0.66 -0.95
CA GLY A 53 -2.12 -1.66 -1.92
C GLY A 53 -0.61 -1.79 -2.00
N ASP A 54 -0.15 -2.73 -2.80
CA ASP A 54 1.25 -3.03 -3.06
C ASP A 54 1.62 -2.66 -4.50
N LEU A 55 2.73 -1.94 -4.66
CA LEU A 55 3.37 -1.74 -5.96
C LEU A 55 4.47 -2.80 -6.12
N ASN A 56 4.21 -3.79 -6.95
CA ASN A 56 5.17 -4.85 -7.25
C ASN A 56 5.99 -4.47 -8.49
N LEU A 57 7.30 -4.53 -8.36
CA LEU A 57 8.26 -4.21 -9.41
C LEU A 57 9.04 -5.47 -9.78
N HIS A 58 8.88 -5.91 -11.00
CA HIS A 58 9.64 -7.01 -11.57
C HIS A 58 10.62 -6.44 -12.60
N MET A 59 11.92 -6.51 -12.28
CA MET A 59 12.99 -6.05 -13.15
C MET A 59 13.67 -7.25 -13.82
N ASP A 60 13.78 -7.21 -15.14
CA ASP A 60 14.49 -8.23 -15.89
C ASP A 60 15.97 -7.79 -16.05
N PHE A 61 16.87 -8.54 -15.46
CA PHE A 61 18.31 -8.36 -15.63
C PHE A 61 19.00 -9.74 -15.69
N THR A 62 20.15 -9.79 -16.35
CA THR A 62 20.93 -11.01 -16.47
C THR A 62 21.92 -11.16 -15.31
N GLY A 63 22.18 -12.41 -14.91
CA GLY A 63 23.12 -12.72 -13.85
C GLY A 63 22.54 -12.64 -12.44
N LYS A 64 23.41 -12.75 -11.44
CA LYS A 64 23.03 -12.65 -10.02
C LYS A 64 23.33 -11.24 -9.51
N ALA A 65 22.42 -10.70 -8.73
CA ALA A 65 22.65 -9.45 -8.03
C ALA A 65 23.81 -9.60 -7.02
N LYS A 66 24.77 -8.69 -7.08
CA LYS A 66 25.93 -8.58 -6.21
C LYS A 66 26.01 -7.17 -5.64
N GLN A 67 26.79 -6.98 -4.59
CA GLN A 67 27.02 -5.67 -3.96
C GLN A 67 25.69 -4.95 -3.62
N TYR A 68 24.71 -5.72 -3.19
CA TYR A 68 23.39 -5.19 -2.88
C TYR A 68 23.44 -4.32 -1.64
N GLN A 69 22.99 -3.08 -1.77
CA GLN A 69 22.95 -2.09 -0.69
C GLN A 69 21.58 -1.39 -0.68
N ARG A 70 21.07 -1.16 0.51
CA ARG A 70 19.93 -0.27 0.75
C ARG A 70 20.33 0.81 1.73
N SER A 71 19.89 2.02 1.48
CA SER A 71 20.06 3.16 2.39
C SER A 71 18.79 3.99 2.46
N LEU A 72 18.61 4.64 3.58
CA LEU A 72 17.58 5.65 3.78
C LEU A 72 18.27 6.92 4.29
N ASP A 73 18.25 7.96 3.48
CA ASP A 73 18.67 9.29 3.87
C ASP A 73 17.51 9.97 4.57
N LEU A 74 17.62 10.19 5.88
CA LEU A 74 16.57 10.77 6.70
C LEU A 74 16.48 12.30 6.53
N GLU A 75 17.54 12.95 6.12
CA GLU A 75 17.56 14.40 5.88
C GLU A 75 16.82 14.75 4.59
N HIS A 76 17.03 13.96 3.54
CA HIS A 76 16.40 14.17 2.23
C HIS A 76 15.16 13.28 2.00
N ALA A 77 14.81 12.43 2.96
CA ALA A 77 13.70 11.46 2.87
C ALA A 77 13.79 10.57 1.60
N LEU A 78 15.01 10.15 1.24
CA LEU A 78 15.32 9.41 0.04
C LEU A 78 15.71 7.97 0.37
N ALA A 79 14.96 7.01 -0.14
CA ALA A 79 15.30 5.60 -0.08
C ALA A 79 16.04 5.18 -1.36
N THR A 80 17.21 4.57 -1.22
CA THR A 80 18.03 4.13 -2.35
C THR A 80 18.32 2.64 -2.26
N VAL A 81 18.19 1.95 -3.39
CA VAL A 81 18.67 0.58 -3.56
C VAL A 81 19.66 0.55 -4.71
N ARG A 82 20.84 -0.01 -4.46
CA ARG A 82 21.92 -0.16 -5.45
C ARG A 82 22.42 -1.60 -5.47
N PHE A 83 22.61 -2.13 -6.65
CA PHE A 83 23.23 -3.44 -6.85
C PHE A 83 23.91 -3.53 -8.21
N THR A 84 24.77 -4.52 -8.39
CA THR A 84 25.37 -4.85 -9.69
C THR A 84 24.93 -6.23 -10.14
N ALA A 85 24.66 -6.36 -11.42
CA ALA A 85 24.41 -7.66 -12.06
C ALA A 85 25.07 -7.65 -13.44
N ASN A 86 25.90 -8.65 -13.72
CA ASN A 86 26.66 -8.76 -14.98
C ASN A 86 27.40 -7.46 -15.35
N ASP A 87 28.11 -6.89 -14.36
CA ASP A 87 28.89 -5.64 -14.44
C ASP A 87 28.06 -4.34 -14.68
N ILE A 88 26.74 -4.47 -14.77
CA ILE A 88 25.82 -3.33 -14.83
C ILE A 88 25.41 -2.91 -13.42
N THR A 89 25.52 -1.64 -13.12
CA THR A 89 25.00 -1.07 -11.87
C THR A 89 23.58 -0.59 -12.06
N TYR A 90 22.69 -1.05 -11.20
CA TYR A 90 21.30 -0.60 -11.12
C TYR A 90 21.09 0.24 -9.87
N VAL A 91 20.40 1.35 -10.01
CA VAL A 91 20.02 2.24 -8.92
C VAL A 91 18.51 2.46 -8.95
N ARG A 92 17.87 2.33 -7.79
CA ARG A 92 16.47 2.68 -7.58
C ARG A 92 16.40 3.68 -6.45
N GLU A 93 15.74 4.79 -6.69
CA GLU A 93 15.54 5.87 -5.74
C GLU A 93 14.04 6.10 -5.57
N ALA A 94 13.59 6.19 -4.34
CA ALA A 94 12.19 6.40 -4.03
C ALA A 94 12.03 7.50 -2.98
N PHE A 95 11.09 8.41 -3.23
CA PHE A 95 10.68 9.44 -2.28
C PHE A 95 9.19 9.78 -2.44
N VAL A 96 8.63 10.41 -1.43
CA VAL A 96 7.25 10.91 -1.45
C VAL A 96 7.26 12.42 -1.51
N SER A 97 6.62 12.97 -2.55
CA SER A 97 6.37 14.42 -2.65
C SER A 97 5.05 14.76 -1.97
N GLU A 98 5.13 15.49 -0.87
CA GLU A 98 3.92 15.97 -0.18
C GLU A 98 3.16 17.02 -0.99
N PRO A 99 3.79 18.03 -1.60
CA PRO A 99 3.10 19.02 -2.43
C PRO A 99 2.33 18.40 -3.61
N ASP A 100 2.95 17.43 -4.28
CA ASP A 100 2.37 16.77 -5.44
C ASP A 100 1.49 15.57 -5.07
N ARG A 101 1.59 15.09 -3.84
CA ARG A 101 0.89 13.90 -3.30
C ARG A 101 1.16 12.64 -4.12
N VAL A 102 2.42 12.43 -4.49
CA VAL A 102 2.85 11.28 -5.28
C VAL A 102 4.03 10.57 -4.62
N LEU A 103 4.08 9.26 -4.79
CA LEU A 103 5.29 8.47 -4.63
C LEU A 103 6.04 8.47 -5.97
N VAL A 104 7.28 8.91 -5.96
CA VAL A 104 8.16 8.89 -7.12
C VAL A 104 9.15 7.74 -6.97
N LEU A 105 9.31 6.96 -8.02
CA LEU A 105 10.32 5.92 -8.12
C LEU A 105 11.14 6.17 -9.40
N HIS A 106 12.42 6.46 -9.22
CA HIS A 106 13.39 6.59 -10.30
C HIS A 106 14.24 5.31 -10.40
N ILE A 107 14.41 4.78 -11.59
CA ILE A 107 15.18 3.57 -11.85
C ILE A 107 16.16 3.85 -12.98
N ALA A 108 17.43 3.59 -12.73
CA ALA A 108 18.51 3.77 -13.70
C ALA A 108 19.43 2.57 -13.76
N ALA A 109 20.06 2.38 -14.90
CA ALA A 109 21.17 1.45 -15.11
C ALA A 109 22.40 2.23 -15.57
N SER A 110 23.62 1.69 -15.30
CA SER A 110 24.88 2.33 -15.71
C SER A 110 25.08 2.37 -17.23
N GLU A 111 24.33 1.60 -17.97
CA GLU A 111 24.33 1.58 -19.42
C GLU A 111 22.91 1.75 -19.97
N PRO A 112 22.72 2.45 -21.09
CA PRO A 112 21.42 2.66 -21.69
C PRO A 112 20.83 1.36 -22.24
N GLY A 113 19.50 1.29 -22.34
CA GLY A 113 18.80 0.14 -22.92
C GLY A 113 18.68 -1.09 -22.01
N LEU A 114 19.03 -0.98 -20.72
CA LEU A 114 19.06 -2.13 -19.81
C LEU A 114 18.03 -2.09 -18.67
N VAL A 115 17.17 -1.09 -18.64
CA VAL A 115 16.05 -1.05 -17.70
C VAL A 115 14.83 -1.68 -18.34
N ASN A 116 14.55 -2.94 -18.01
CA ASN A 116 13.31 -3.61 -18.40
C ASN A 116 12.51 -3.88 -17.13
N LEU A 117 11.30 -3.38 -17.10
CA LEU A 117 10.47 -3.35 -15.90
C LEU A 117 9.03 -3.72 -16.20
N ARG A 118 8.47 -4.53 -15.33
CA ARG A 118 7.03 -4.73 -15.21
C ARG A 118 6.59 -4.29 -13.83
N ALA A 119 5.62 -3.38 -13.76
CA ALA A 119 5.02 -2.91 -12.54
C ALA A 119 3.54 -3.34 -12.48
N THR A 120 3.10 -3.81 -11.33
CA THR A 120 1.70 -4.15 -11.05
C THR A 120 1.25 -3.50 -9.77
N LEU A 121 -0.01 -3.13 -9.71
CA LEU A 121 -0.70 -2.74 -8.49
C LEU A 121 -1.54 -3.90 -8.02
N ASP A 122 -1.45 -4.22 -6.75
CA ASP A 122 -2.13 -5.34 -6.13
C ASP A 122 -2.67 -4.94 -4.76
N GLY A 123 -3.70 -5.61 -4.31
CA GLY A 123 -4.35 -5.36 -3.05
C GLY A 123 -4.34 -6.56 -2.14
N ARG A 124 -5.09 -6.48 -1.09
CA ARG A 124 -5.25 -7.60 -0.18
C ARG A 124 -6.27 -8.59 -0.75
N ASP A 125 -5.87 -9.86 -0.84
CA ASP A 125 -6.76 -10.94 -1.26
C ASP A 125 -8.07 -10.93 -0.45
N ASP A 126 -9.17 -11.30 -1.12
CA ASP A 126 -10.51 -11.40 -0.55
C ASP A 126 -11.19 -10.06 -0.16
N TYR A 127 -10.68 -8.92 -0.63
CA TYR A 127 -11.31 -7.61 -0.44
C TYR A 127 -11.79 -7.00 -1.76
N TYR A 128 -12.71 -6.03 -1.65
CA TYR A 128 -13.27 -5.29 -2.79
C TYR A 128 -12.24 -4.30 -3.31
N ASP A 129 -11.40 -4.76 -4.21
CA ASP A 129 -10.43 -3.97 -4.94
C ASP A 129 -10.45 -4.35 -6.41
N ASP A 130 -10.09 -3.43 -7.26
CA ASP A 130 -10.02 -3.61 -8.70
C ASP A 130 -8.81 -2.88 -9.26
N CYS A 131 -8.07 -3.52 -10.15
CA CYS A 131 -6.99 -2.91 -10.90
C CYS A 131 -7.32 -2.99 -12.38
N ARG A 132 -7.27 -1.86 -13.07
CA ARG A 132 -7.59 -1.78 -14.50
C ARG A 132 -6.73 -0.76 -15.23
N PRO A 133 -6.52 -0.93 -16.53
CA PRO A 133 -5.97 0.14 -17.37
C PRO A 133 -6.90 1.35 -17.37
N CYS A 134 -6.32 2.55 -17.34
CA CYS A 134 -7.08 3.77 -17.49
C CYS A 134 -7.46 3.94 -18.98
N THR A 135 -8.74 4.19 -19.25
CA THR A 135 -9.23 4.38 -20.62
C THR A 135 -8.75 5.70 -21.24
N ASP A 136 -8.62 6.73 -20.41
CA ASP A 136 -8.25 8.08 -20.86
C ASP A 136 -6.73 8.27 -20.98
N TYR A 137 -5.96 7.43 -20.32
CA TYR A 137 -4.49 7.48 -20.29
C TYR A 137 -3.90 6.09 -20.54
N PRO A 138 -3.43 5.79 -21.75
CA PRO A 138 -3.03 4.44 -22.16
C PRO A 138 -1.82 3.86 -21.38
N ASN A 139 -1.03 4.74 -20.74
CA ASN A 139 0.13 4.34 -19.93
C ASN A 139 -0.13 4.47 -18.42
N MET A 140 -1.38 4.31 -18.01
CA MET A 140 -1.78 4.42 -16.62
C MET A 140 -2.61 3.20 -16.20
N LEU A 141 -2.29 2.68 -15.01
CA LEU A 141 -3.13 1.74 -14.27
C LEU A 141 -3.85 2.49 -13.16
N VAL A 142 -5.11 2.20 -12.98
CA VAL A 142 -5.90 2.67 -11.85
C VAL A 142 -6.24 1.47 -10.97
N TYR A 143 -6.00 1.61 -9.70
CA TYR A 143 -6.35 0.67 -8.66
C TYR A 143 -7.29 1.37 -7.69
N ASP A 144 -8.42 0.78 -7.42
CA ASP A 144 -9.38 1.30 -6.44
C ASP A 144 -9.99 0.18 -5.60
N GLY A 145 -10.39 0.54 -4.41
CA GLY A 145 -10.94 -0.40 -3.47
C GLY A 145 -11.70 0.27 -2.34
N GLY A 146 -12.14 -0.52 -1.41
CA GLY A 146 -12.92 -0.03 -0.28
C GLY A 146 -12.84 -0.91 0.95
N THR A 147 -13.04 -0.31 2.11
CA THR A 147 -13.04 -1.00 3.42
C THR A 147 -14.31 -1.82 3.67
N GLY A 148 -15.10 -2.08 2.64
CA GLY A 148 -16.38 -2.77 2.73
C GLY A 148 -17.51 -1.92 3.31
N SER A 149 -18.73 -2.23 2.92
CA SER A 149 -19.99 -1.56 3.24
C SER A 149 -20.23 -0.19 2.58
N ARG A 150 -21.51 0.17 2.43
CA ARG A 150 -21.94 1.45 1.81
C ARG A 150 -21.37 2.70 2.46
N ASN A 151 -20.97 2.62 3.73
CA ASN A 151 -20.36 3.73 4.50
C ASN A 151 -18.87 3.50 4.74
N GLY A 152 -18.20 2.67 3.92
CA GLY A 152 -16.77 2.44 3.95
C GLY A 152 -15.98 3.64 3.47
N ILE A 153 -14.67 3.56 3.64
CA ILE A 153 -13.74 4.46 2.98
C ILE A 153 -13.43 3.84 1.62
N PHE A 154 -13.59 4.62 0.58
CA PHE A 154 -13.11 4.29 -0.75
C PHE A 154 -11.75 4.94 -0.95
N PHE A 155 -10.87 4.26 -1.64
CA PHE A 155 -9.53 4.73 -1.97
C PHE A 155 -9.22 4.39 -3.41
N ALA A 156 -8.31 5.16 -3.99
CA ALA A 156 -7.78 4.89 -5.31
C ALA A 156 -6.30 5.25 -5.37
N ALA A 157 -5.56 4.56 -6.23
CA ALA A 157 -4.21 4.89 -6.60
C ALA A 157 -4.08 4.82 -8.12
N ALA A 158 -3.17 5.60 -8.68
CA ALA A 158 -2.84 5.53 -10.09
C ALA A 158 -1.32 5.31 -10.23
N LEU A 159 -0.95 4.46 -11.16
CA LEU A 159 0.44 4.21 -11.54
C LEU A 159 0.62 4.63 -12.99
N THR A 160 1.55 5.52 -13.22
CA THR A 160 2.02 5.90 -14.57
C THR A 160 3.54 5.93 -14.58
N GLY A 161 4.12 5.95 -15.77
CA GLY A 161 5.57 5.99 -15.94
C GLY A 161 5.98 6.89 -17.09
N PHE A 162 7.21 7.37 -17.01
CA PHE A 162 7.92 8.11 -18.05
C PHE A 162 9.27 7.44 -18.29
N SER A 163 9.75 7.40 -19.50
CA SER A 163 11.05 6.80 -19.82
C SER A 163 11.87 7.71 -20.74
N GLU A 164 13.15 7.73 -20.48
CA GLU A 164 14.15 8.28 -21.41
C GLU A 164 14.63 7.13 -22.32
N GLY A 165 14.06 7.09 -23.52
CA GLY A 165 14.24 5.97 -24.46
C GLY A 165 13.32 4.77 -24.14
N GLY A 166 13.16 3.88 -25.11
CA GLY A 166 12.26 2.75 -24.99
C GLY A 166 10.77 3.12 -25.01
N THR A 167 9.94 2.18 -24.63
CA THR A 167 8.48 2.34 -24.67
C THR A 167 7.85 1.90 -23.35
N ILE A 168 6.82 2.64 -22.92
CA ILE A 168 5.96 2.27 -21.80
C ILE A 168 4.57 1.97 -22.34
N ARG A 169 3.97 0.88 -21.89
CA ARG A 169 2.61 0.50 -22.25
C ARG A 169 1.94 -0.29 -21.13
N THR A 170 0.62 -0.24 -21.10
CA THR A 170 -0.17 -1.17 -20.29
C THR A 170 -0.43 -2.45 -21.08
N VAL A 171 -0.23 -3.60 -20.42
CA VAL A 171 -0.55 -4.92 -20.96
C VAL A 171 -1.28 -5.70 -19.86
N GLY A 172 -2.57 -5.95 -20.07
CA GLY A 172 -3.43 -6.48 -19.03
C GLY A 172 -3.40 -5.59 -17.79
N LEU A 173 -3.07 -6.15 -16.64
CA LEU A 173 -2.97 -5.43 -15.35
C LEU A 173 -1.53 -5.01 -15.01
N SER A 174 -0.70 -4.78 -16.00
CA SER A 174 0.71 -4.43 -15.83
C SER A 174 1.09 -3.20 -16.64
N LEU A 175 1.93 -2.35 -16.06
CA LEU A 175 2.65 -1.30 -16.75
C LEU A 175 4.04 -1.85 -17.10
N ILE A 176 4.37 -1.91 -18.38
CA ILE A 176 5.60 -2.51 -18.88
C ILE A 176 6.45 -1.43 -19.55
N HIS A 177 7.71 -1.35 -19.13
CA HIS A 177 8.75 -0.60 -19.82
C HIS A 177 9.74 -1.57 -20.47
N ILE A 178 9.97 -1.39 -21.75
CA ILE A 178 11.01 -2.11 -22.52
C ILE A 178 11.96 -1.05 -23.04
N SER A 179 13.19 -1.13 -22.60
CA SER A 179 14.27 -0.29 -23.13
C SER A 179 14.59 -0.70 -24.56
N GLU A 180 14.72 0.26 -25.45
CA GLU A 180 15.27 0.02 -26.78
C GLU A 180 16.82 0.09 -26.70
N PRO A 181 17.53 -0.84 -27.34
CA PRO A 181 18.97 -0.69 -27.50
C PRO A 181 19.20 0.58 -28.32
N THR A 182 20.08 1.46 -27.80
CA THR A 182 20.52 2.65 -28.54
C THR A 182 21.04 2.22 -29.90
N ARG A 183 20.36 2.61 -30.98
CA ARG A 183 20.96 2.47 -32.30
C ARG A 183 22.19 3.36 -32.32
N PRO A 184 23.38 2.84 -32.66
CA PRO A 184 24.52 3.72 -32.91
C PRO A 184 24.15 4.65 -34.05
N ILE A 185 24.31 5.91 -33.81
CA ILE A 185 24.18 6.94 -34.85
C ILE A 185 25.38 6.76 -35.81
#